data_4ec2662a9689f29104f3bbbe77e58163
#
_entry.id   4ec2662a9689f29104f3bbbe77e58163
#
_cell.length_a   1.000
_cell.length_b   1.000
_cell.length_c   1.000
_cell.angle_alpha   90.00
_cell.angle_beta   90.00
_cell.angle_gamma   90.00
#
_symmetry.space_group_name_H-M   'P 1'
#
loop_
_entity.id
_entity.type
_entity.pdbx_description
1 polymer ?
#
loop_
_entity_poly.entity_id
_entity_poly.type
_entity_poly.pdbx_seq_one_letter_code
_entity_poly.pdbx_strand_id
1 'polypeptide(L)'
;VLELQNGARELLLDGVTVPAGRYEWIRLSVAGNAESEPSIEFSDGSVFPLKIPSGEQTGLKLNRGIVVPVNGDADFTVDINLRRSIHERMTGLGTEYIMRPTMRLTQTDVTGSIAGSVDAGIASSADCDAVVYVYEGSGITPDDMGSATEPVTSAPVTLDDSTGEYGYNVSYLMEG
;
A
#
# COMPACT_ATOMS: atom_id res chain seq x y z
N VAL A 1 6.06 -3.48 -6.81
CA VAL A 1 5.29 -2.79 -5.76
C VAL A 1 6.06 -2.75 -4.44
N LEU A 2 6.77 -3.83 -4.07
CA LEU A 2 7.59 -3.85 -2.84
C LEU A 2 8.72 -2.83 -2.83
N GLU A 3 9.20 -2.40 -3.98
CA GLU A 3 10.21 -1.33 -4.12
C GLU A 3 9.65 0.06 -3.81
N LEU A 4 8.32 0.21 -3.77
CA LEU A 4 7.62 1.47 -3.50
C LEU A 4 7.30 1.61 -2.00
N GLN A 5 8.32 1.55 -1.15
CA GLN A 5 8.21 1.68 0.30
C GLN A 5 8.88 2.97 0.79
N ASN A 6 8.62 3.36 2.02
CA ASN A 6 9.23 4.51 2.69
C ASN A 6 9.13 5.83 1.90
N GLY A 7 7.98 6.05 1.23
CA GLY A 7 7.71 7.25 0.44
C GLY A 7 8.17 7.18 -1.02
N ALA A 8 8.79 6.08 -1.45
CA ALA A 8 9.06 5.87 -2.87
C ALA A 8 7.75 5.72 -3.65
N ARG A 9 7.71 6.23 -4.87
CA ARG A 9 6.53 6.22 -5.72
C ARG A 9 6.87 5.99 -7.17
N GLU A 10 5.94 5.42 -7.91
CA GLU A 10 5.99 5.26 -9.36
C GLU A 10 4.90 6.13 -9.99
N LEU A 11 5.26 6.83 -11.05
CA LEU A 11 4.34 7.70 -11.79
C LEU A 11 3.51 6.86 -12.76
N LEU A 12 2.22 6.72 -12.51
CA LEU A 12 1.31 5.94 -13.36
C LEU A 12 0.77 6.75 -14.54
N LEU A 13 0.47 8.02 -14.32
CA LEU A 13 -0.07 8.96 -15.32
C LEU A 13 0.55 10.34 -15.10
N ASP A 14 0.93 11.02 -16.17
CA ASP A 14 1.43 12.38 -16.13
C ASP A 14 0.79 13.22 -17.24
N GLY A 15 0.40 14.45 -16.89
CA GLY A 15 -0.08 15.45 -17.85
C GLY A 15 -1.36 15.06 -18.61
N VAL A 16 -2.18 14.13 -18.09
CA VAL A 16 -3.42 13.70 -18.73
C VAL A 16 -4.51 14.73 -18.53
N THR A 17 -4.99 15.32 -19.61
CA THR A 17 -6.11 16.26 -19.56
C THR A 17 -7.44 15.52 -19.39
N VAL A 18 -8.15 15.86 -18.32
CA VAL A 18 -9.50 15.36 -18.03
C VAL A 18 -10.45 16.54 -17.78
N PRO A 19 -11.76 16.40 -18.04
CA PRO A 19 -12.71 17.45 -17.70
C PRO A 19 -12.70 17.80 -16.22
N ALA A 20 -12.80 19.08 -15.87
CA ALA A 20 -12.98 19.51 -14.50
C ALA A 20 -14.30 18.97 -13.94
N GLY A 21 -14.29 18.56 -12.67
CA GLY A 21 -15.49 18.03 -12.03
C GLY A 21 -15.17 17.01 -10.95
N ARG A 22 -16.25 16.42 -10.42
CA ARG A 22 -16.17 15.38 -9.41
C ARG A 22 -16.24 14.01 -10.07
N TYR A 23 -15.28 13.14 -9.75
CA TYR A 23 -15.22 11.74 -10.15
C TYR A 23 -15.46 10.87 -8.92
N GLU A 24 -16.40 9.96 -8.98
CA GLU A 24 -16.81 9.16 -7.82
C GLU A 24 -15.88 7.96 -7.57
N TRP A 25 -15.14 7.53 -8.60
CA TRP A 25 -14.23 6.40 -8.51
C TRP A 25 -13.14 6.47 -9.58
N ILE A 26 -12.04 5.79 -9.30
CA ILE A 26 -10.96 5.51 -10.27
C ILE A 26 -10.84 4.00 -10.43
N ARG A 27 -10.43 3.57 -11.61
CA ARG A 27 -10.14 2.18 -11.91
C ARG A 27 -8.71 2.05 -12.45
N LEU A 28 -7.92 1.20 -11.82
CA LEU A 28 -6.61 0.79 -12.30
C LEU A 28 -6.75 -0.53 -13.04
N SER A 29 -6.34 -0.58 -14.30
CA SER A 29 -6.27 -1.82 -15.04
C SER A 29 -5.11 -2.67 -14.51
N VAL A 30 -5.36 -3.94 -14.27
CA VAL A 30 -4.30 -4.91 -13.98
C VAL A 30 -3.94 -5.57 -15.31
N ALA A 31 -2.69 -5.44 -15.72
CA ALA A 31 -2.20 -6.15 -16.89
C ALA A 31 -2.10 -7.65 -16.53
N GLY A 32 -2.94 -8.45 -17.16
CA GLY A 32 -2.86 -9.91 -17.16
C GLY A 32 -2.77 -10.35 -18.61
N ASN A 33 -1.57 -10.70 -19.04
CA ASN A 33 -1.37 -11.43 -20.28
C ASN A 33 -0.56 -12.69 -19.95
N ALA A 34 -0.58 -13.66 -20.84
CA ALA A 34 0.10 -14.96 -20.65
C ALA A 34 1.62 -14.84 -20.38
N GLU A 35 2.21 -13.66 -20.58
CA GLU A 35 3.64 -13.39 -20.37
C GLU A 35 3.94 -12.67 -19.04
N SER A 36 2.92 -12.18 -18.32
CA SER A 36 3.08 -11.52 -17.01
C SER A 36 1.88 -11.81 -16.11
N GLU A 37 1.74 -13.06 -15.70
CA GLU A 37 0.78 -13.40 -14.64
C GLU A 37 1.24 -12.78 -13.31
N PRO A 38 0.33 -12.16 -12.55
CA PRO A 38 0.65 -11.67 -11.22
C PRO A 38 1.25 -12.77 -10.35
N SER A 39 2.33 -12.47 -9.67
CA SER A 39 3.03 -13.42 -8.80
C SER A 39 3.45 -12.76 -7.49
N ILE A 40 3.69 -13.59 -6.49
CA ILE A 40 4.33 -13.22 -5.24
C ILE A 40 5.67 -13.97 -5.16
N GLU A 41 6.73 -13.23 -4.88
CA GLU A 41 8.07 -13.76 -4.62
C GLU A 41 8.40 -13.57 -3.15
N PHE A 42 8.86 -14.62 -2.52
CA PHE A 42 9.29 -14.62 -1.12
C PHE A 42 10.79 -14.35 -1.00
N SER A 43 11.24 -14.01 0.20
CA SER A 43 12.65 -13.71 0.49
C SER A 43 13.59 -14.89 0.26
N ASP A 44 13.08 -16.12 0.25
CA ASP A 44 13.83 -17.34 -0.10
C ASP A 44 13.93 -17.59 -1.62
N GLY A 45 13.35 -16.68 -2.43
CA GLY A 45 13.33 -16.76 -3.90
C GLY A 45 12.22 -17.65 -4.45
N SER A 46 11.35 -18.23 -3.62
CA SER A 46 10.20 -18.98 -4.10
C SER A 46 9.14 -18.07 -4.72
N VAL A 47 8.57 -18.47 -5.86
CA VAL A 47 7.58 -17.69 -6.60
C VAL A 47 6.29 -18.46 -6.73
N PHE A 48 5.17 -17.81 -6.40
CA PHE A 48 3.83 -18.40 -6.48
C PHE A 48 2.89 -17.51 -7.30
N PRO A 49 1.92 -18.10 -8.02
CA PRO A 49 0.87 -17.33 -8.68
C PRO A 49 0.05 -16.52 -7.66
N LEU A 50 -0.21 -15.26 -7.98
CA LEU A 50 -1.05 -14.38 -7.19
C LEU A 50 -2.40 -14.18 -7.87
N LYS A 51 -3.45 -14.77 -7.33
CA LYS A 51 -4.80 -14.62 -7.85
C LYS A 51 -5.36 -13.26 -7.48
N ILE A 52 -5.81 -12.50 -8.48
CA ILE A 52 -6.49 -11.21 -8.29
C ILE A 52 -7.94 -11.38 -8.75
N PRO A 53 -8.89 -11.68 -7.83
CA PRO A 53 -10.29 -11.89 -8.21
C PRO A 53 -10.84 -10.68 -8.96
N SER A 54 -11.40 -10.92 -10.15
CA SER A 54 -11.95 -9.88 -11.05
C SER A 54 -10.95 -8.83 -11.55
N GLY A 55 -9.66 -8.91 -11.19
CA GLY A 55 -8.63 -7.94 -11.58
C GLY A 55 -8.47 -7.84 -13.10
N GLU A 56 -8.48 -8.97 -13.80
CA GLU A 56 -8.35 -9.04 -15.25
C GLU A 56 -9.56 -8.46 -15.99
N GLN A 57 -10.77 -8.64 -15.45
CA GLN A 57 -12.02 -8.24 -16.12
C GLN A 57 -12.45 -6.82 -15.75
N THR A 58 -12.29 -6.43 -14.48
CA THR A 58 -12.84 -5.17 -13.97
C THR A 58 -11.78 -4.20 -13.47
N GLY A 59 -10.52 -4.63 -13.34
CA GLY A 59 -9.45 -3.84 -12.72
C GLY A 59 -9.67 -3.60 -11.21
N LEU A 60 -8.76 -2.86 -10.61
CA LEU A 60 -8.82 -2.47 -9.20
C LEU A 60 -9.62 -1.17 -9.08
N LYS A 61 -10.79 -1.22 -8.46
CA LYS A 61 -11.67 -0.07 -8.30
C LYS A 61 -11.45 0.60 -6.95
N LEU A 62 -11.12 1.90 -6.98
CA LEU A 62 -11.09 2.77 -5.81
C LEU A 62 -12.38 3.59 -5.77
N ASN A 63 -13.24 3.31 -4.79
CA ASN A 63 -14.50 4.00 -4.60
C ASN A 63 -14.32 5.23 -3.69
N ARG A 64 -13.45 6.14 -4.10
CA ARG A 64 -13.24 7.42 -3.43
C ARG A 64 -13.39 8.55 -4.44
N GLY A 65 -14.25 9.51 -4.12
CA GLY A 65 -14.44 10.69 -4.96
C GLY A 65 -13.19 11.56 -4.99
N ILE A 66 -12.86 12.04 -6.17
CA ILE A 66 -11.82 13.06 -6.40
C ILE A 66 -12.43 14.26 -7.08
N VAL A 67 -11.84 15.44 -6.89
CA VAL A 67 -12.23 16.66 -7.55
C VAL A 67 -11.08 17.16 -8.41
N VAL A 68 -11.34 17.31 -9.70
CA VAL A 68 -10.43 17.95 -10.64
C VAL A 68 -10.86 19.42 -10.75
N PRO A 69 -10.00 20.39 -10.38
CA PRO A 69 -10.33 21.80 -10.40
C PRO A 69 -10.49 22.36 -11.81
N VAL A 70 -11.22 23.44 -11.96
CA VAL A 70 -11.30 24.17 -13.23
C VAL A 70 -9.99 24.94 -13.47
N ASN A 71 -9.36 24.71 -14.61
CA ASN A 71 -8.09 25.36 -15.00
C ASN A 71 -6.96 25.15 -13.98
N GLY A 72 -6.89 23.98 -13.36
CA GLY A 72 -5.84 23.61 -12.41
C GLY A 72 -5.44 22.16 -12.56
N ASP A 73 -4.33 21.81 -11.94
CA ASP A 73 -3.83 20.46 -11.88
C ASP A 73 -4.30 19.76 -10.60
N ALA A 74 -4.37 18.45 -10.63
CA ALA A 74 -4.69 17.63 -9.48
C ALA A 74 -3.75 16.42 -9.45
N ASP A 75 -3.02 16.27 -8.37
CA ASP A 75 -2.10 15.15 -8.13
C ASP A 75 -2.69 14.21 -7.07
N PHE A 76 -2.74 12.93 -7.41
CA PHE A 76 -3.30 11.89 -6.54
C PHE A 76 -2.33 10.72 -6.39
N THR A 77 -2.16 10.28 -5.15
CA THR A 77 -1.41 9.08 -4.83
C THR A 77 -2.34 7.93 -4.49
N VAL A 78 -2.10 6.78 -5.12
CA VAL A 78 -2.71 5.50 -4.75
C VAL A 78 -1.73 4.75 -3.85
N ASP A 79 -2.13 4.54 -2.62
CA ASP A 79 -1.39 3.75 -1.64
C ASP A 79 -2.02 2.36 -1.51
N ILE A 80 -1.21 1.31 -1.66
CA ILE A 80 -1.65 -0.09 -1.59
C ILE A 80 -1.04 -0.72 -0.34
N ASN A 81 -1.88 -1.06 0.63
CA ASN A 81 -1.42 -1.78 1.80
C ASN A 81 -1.31 -3.27 1.47
N LEU A 82 -0.09 -3.73 1.17
CA LEU A 82 0.17 -5.11 0.77
C LEU A 82 -0.14 -6.11 1.89
N ARG A 83 0.17 -5.77 3.15
CA ARG A 83 -0.08 -6.65 4.30
C ARG A 83 -1.57 -6.97 4.47
N ARG A 84 -2.43 -6.02 4.15
CA ARG A 84 -3.90 -6.20 4.18
C ARG A 84 -4.47 -6.72 2.86
N SER A 85 -3.68 -6.71 1.81
CA SER A 85 -4.14 -7.07 0.47
C SER A 85 -3.87 -8.53 0.12
N ILE A 86 -2.81 -9.14 0.67
CA ILE A 86 -2.40 -10.50 0.33
C ILE A 86 -2.90 -11.45 1.40
N HIS A 87 -3.65 -12.46 0.97
CA HIS A 87 -4.23 -13.49 1.82
C HIS A 87 -3.74 -14.86 1.39
N GLU A 88 -3.27 -15.61 2.34
CA GLU A 88 -2.95 -17.03 2.18
C GLU A 88 -4.21 -17.87 2.40
N ARG A 89 -4.44 -18.83 1.53
CA ARG A 89 -5.52 -19.79 1.63
C ARG A 89 -5.00 -21.21 1.44
N MET A 90 -5.16 -22.04 2.46
CA MET A 90 -4.89 -23.47 2.33
C MET A 90 -6.03 -24.17 1.58
N THR A 91 -5.67 -24.94 0.58
CA THR A 91 -6.59 -25.77 -0.22
C THR A 91 -6.16 -27.22 -0.14
N GLY A 92 -6.99 -28.15 -0.59
CA GLY A 92 -6.62 -29.56 -0.68
C GLY A 92 -5.48 -29.86 -1.69
N LEU A 93 -5.09 -28.87 -2.50
CA LEU A 93 -4.01 -28.98 -3.51
C LEU A 93 -2.77 -28.17 -3.13
N GLY A 94 -2.74 -27.53 -1.97
CA GLY A 94 -1.64 -26.69 -1.50
C GLY A 94 -2.09 -25.27 -1.14
N THR A 95 -1.13 -24.39 -0.99
CA THR A 95 -1.34 -22.99 -0.63
C THR A 95 -1.63 -22.13 -1.87
N GLU A 96 -2.66 -21.32 -1.80
CA GLU A 96 -3.00 -20.30 -2.79
C GLU A 96 -2.81 -18.91 -2.18
N TYR A 97 -2.27 -17.98 -2.99
CA TYR A 97 -2.17 -16.56 -2.63
C TYR A 97 -3.19 -15.74 -3.41
N ILE A 98 -3.97 -14.94 -2.67
CA ILE A 98 -5.07 -14.16 -3.22
C ILE A 98 -4.87 -12.70 -2.84
N MET A 99 -4.85 -11.82 -3.83
CA MET A 99 -4.82 -10.38 -3.62
C MET A 99 -6.24 -9.82 -3.59
N ARG A 100 -6.61 -9.26 -2.44
CA ARG A 100 -7.81 -8.43 -2.24
C ARG A 100 -7.35 -7.04 -1.88
N PRO A 101 -7.16 -6.14 -2.86
CA PRO A 101 -6.42 -4.92 -2.63
C PRO A 101 -7.13 -3.98 -1.65
N THR A 102 -6.44 -3.68 -0.56
CA THR A 102 -6.77 -2.59 0.35
C THR A 102 -5.99 -1.36 -0.13
N MET A 103 -6.71 -0.43 -0.74
CA MET A 103 -6.12 0.73 -1.39
C MET A 103 -6.69 2.02 -0.79
N ARG A 104 -5.84 3.02 -0.74
CA ARG A 104 -6.17 4.37 -0.32
C ARG A 104 -5.81 5.34 -1.45
N LEU A 105 -6.70 6.28 -1.74
CA LEU A 105 -6.48 7.37 -2.70
C LEU A 105 -6.42 8.67 -1.92
N THR A 106 -5.32 9.40 -2.05
CA THR A 106 -5.10 10.69 -1.38
C THR A 106 -4.68 11.74 -2.40
N GLN A 107 -5.10 12.97 -2.17
CA GLN A 107 -4.61 14.10 -2.93
C GLN A 107 -3.23 14.45 -2.37
N THR A 108 -2.20 14.37 -3.20
CA THR A 108 -0.79 14.35 -2.77
C THR A 108 -0.36 15.63 -2.09
N ASP A 109 -0.83 16.79 -2.59
CA ASP A 109 -0.48 18.13 -2.12
C ASP A 109 -1.04 18.51 -0.73
N VAL A 110 -1.99 17.71 -0.20
CA VAL A 110 -2.59 17.92 1.13
C VAL A 110 -2.25 16.80 2.13
N THR A 111 -1.21 16.03 1.85
CA THR A 111 -0.76 14.95 2.74
C THR A 111 0.54 15.28 3.44
N GLY A 112 0.71 14.70 4.62
CA GLY A 112 1.96 14.72 5.39
C GLY A 112 2.61 13.35 5.50
N SER A 113 3.69 13.29 6.26
CA SER A 113 4.38 12.05 6.61
C SER A 113 4.79 12.03 8.07
N ILE A 114 4.93 10.84 8.63
CA ILE A 114 5.52 10.59 9.94
C ILE A 114 6.75 9.72 9.73
N ALA A 115 7.91 10.23 10.12
CA ALA A 115 9.18 9.49 10.06
C ALA A 115 9.83 9.44 11.43
N GLY A 116 10.60 8.40 11.69
CA GLY A 116 11.30 8.23 12.94
C GLY A 116 12.26 7.05 12.91
N SER A 117 12.91 6.83 14.04
CA SER A 117 13.82 5.69 14.27
C SER A 117 13.21 4.70 15.26
N VAL A 118 13.66 3.46 15.18
CA VAL A 118 13.27 2.37 16.07
C VAL A 118 14.54 1.81 16.71
N ASP A 119 14.46 1.50 18.00
CA ASP A 119 15.58 0.88 18.72
C ASP A 119 16.00 -0.44 18.07
N ALA A 120 17.30 -0.62 17.86
CA ALA A 120 17.84 -1.80 17.21
C ALA A 120 17.46 -3.12 17.93
N GLY A 121 17.33 -3.09 19.26
CA GLY A 121 16.91 -4.26 20.03
C GLY A 121 15.48 -4.71 19.72
N ILE A 122 14.64 -3.82 19.20
CA ILE A 122 13.27 -4.13 18.74
C ILE A 122 13.29 -4.51 17.26
N ALA A 123 14.00 -3.70 16.44
CA ALA A 123 13.96 -3.81 14.99
C ALA A 123 14.76 -4.99 14.41
N SER A 124 15.82 -5.43 15.12
CA SER A 124 16.74 -6.49 14.63
C SER A 124 16.34 -7.90 15.05
N SER A 125 15.08 -8.15 15.41
CA SER A 125 14.62 -9.50 15.73
C SER A 125 14.80 -10.43 14.54
N ALA A 126 15.50 -11.54 14.74
CA ALA A 126 15.79 -12.52 13.66
C ALA A 126 14.54 -13.25 13.16
N ASP A 127 13.45 -13.20 13.92
CA ASP A 127 12.25 -13.99 13.65
C ASP A 127 11.11 -13.20 12.99
N CYS A 128 11.19 -11.87 12.92
CA CYS A 128 10.15 -11.06 12.28
C CYS A 128 10.65 -9.67 11.85
N ASP A 129 10.10 -9.18 10.76
CA ASP A 129 10.32 -7.82 10.31
C ASP A 129 9.49 -6.84 11.14
N ALA A 130 10.14 -5.80 11.68
CA ALA A 130 9.46 -4.75 12.42
C ALA A 130 8.61 -3.87 11.49
N VAL A 131 7.43 -3.49 11.95
CA VAL A 131 6.47 -2.67 11.20
C VAL A 131 5.87 -1.61 12.11
N VAL A 132 5.72 -0.41 11.59
CA VAL A 132 5.00 0.68 12.24
C VAL A 132 3.58 0.75 11.71
N TYR A 133 2.60 0.76 12.60
CA TYR A 133 1.18 0.97 12.28
C TYR A 133 0.76 2.37 12.70
N VAL A 134 -0.04 3.03 11.88
CA VAL A 134 -0.61 4.34 12.18
C VAL A 134 -2.11 4.20 12.39
N TYR A 135 -2.59 4.71 13.52
CA TYR A 135 -4.01 4.75 13.88
C TYR A 135 -4.47 6.19 13.93
N GLU A 136 -5.72 6.43 13.50
CA GLU A 136 -6.35 7.75 13.57
C GLU A 136 -6.92 8.01 14.97
N GLY A 137 -6.69 9.20 15.50
CA GLY A 137 -7.24 9.67 16.76
C GLY A 137 -6.23 9.74 17.91
N SER A 138 -6.69 10.31 19.03
CA SER A 138 -5.92 10.45 20.26
C SER A 138 -6.38 9.44 21.30
N GLY A 139 -5.42 8.81 21.98
CA GLY A 139 -5.70 7.85 23.05
C GLY A 139 -6.29 6.52 22.56
N ILE A 140 -6.11 6.19 21.31
CA ILE A 140 -6.49 4.90 20.73
C ILE A 140 -5.57 3.82 21.29
N THR A 141 -6.16 2.72 21.74
CA THR A 141 -5.40 1.50 22.06
C THR A 141 -5.18 0.72 20.79
N PRO A 142 -3.93 0.59 20.32
CA PRO A 142 -3.64 -0.24 19.15
C PRO A 142 -4.05 -1.69 19.39
N ASP A 143 -4.51 -2.34 18.35
CA ASP A 143 -4.86 -3.75 18.35
C ASP A 143 -4.37 -4.40 17.05
N ASP A 144 -4.36 -5.74 16.99
CA ASP A 144 -3.90 -6.48 15.82
C ASP A 144 -4.80 -6.23 14.61
N MET A 145 -4.22 -6.40 13.42
CA MET A 145 -4.98 -6.34 12.16
C MET A 145 -6.11 -7.38 12.16
N GLY A 146 -7.28 -6.96 11.68
CA GLY A 146 -8.48 -7.80 11.70
C GLY A 146 -9.34 -7.63 12.96
N SER A 147 -8.92 -6.75 13.88
CA SER A 147 -9.67 -6.37 15.07
C SER A 147 -10.69 -5.26 14.80
N ALA A 148 -11.33 -4.78 15.85
CA ALA A 148 -12.26 -3.64 15.75
C ALA A 148 -11.54 -2.30 15.51
N THR A 149 -10.27 -2.20 15.91
CA THR A 149 -9.44 -0.99 15.73
C THR A 149 -8.39 -1.26 14.66
N GLU A 150 -8.70 -0.88 13.43
CA GLU A 150 -7.82 -1.07 12.29
C GLU A 150 -6.85 0.10 12.10
N PRO A 151 -5.58 -0.16 11.76
CA PRO A 151 -4.67 0.91 11.39
C PRO A 151 -5.06 1.56 10.06
N VAL A 152 -4.83 2.86 9.93
CA VAL A 152 -5.00 3.61 8.68
C VAL A 152 -4.04 3.10 7.62
N THR A 153 -2.78 2.88 8.01
CA THR A 153 -1.73 2.35 7.15
C THR A 153 -0.56 1.81 7.98
N SER A 154 0.42 1.22 7.30
CA SER A 154 1.63 0.71 7.93
C SER A 154 2.85 0.98 7.05
N ALA A 155 4.03 1.04 7.65
CA ALA A 155 5.30 1.09 6.95
C ALA A 155 6.29 0.08 7.56
N PRO A 156 7.15 -0.55 6.75
CA PRO A 156 8.22 -1.38 7.26
C PRO A 156 9.27 -0.52 7.97
N VAL A 157 9.92 -1.11 8.96
CA VAL A 157 11.14 -0.57 9.53
C VAL A 157 12.31 -1.14 8.73
N THR A 158 13.15 -0.26 8.21
CA THR A 158 14.29 -0.65 7.36
C THR A 158 15.60 -0.19 7.98
N LEU A 159 16.64 -0.99 7.82
CA LEU A 159 18.01 -0.60 8.18
C LEU A 159 18.56 0.35 7.12
N ASP A 160 19.06 1.49 7.55
CA ASP A 160 19.90 2.36 6.73
C ASP A 160 21.35 1.88 6.84
N ASP A 161 21.85 1.23 5.80
CA ASP A 161 23.21 0.68 5.75
C ASP A 161 24.31 1.75 5.89
N SER A 162 23.99 3.00 5.62
CA SER A 162 24.95 4.10 5.73
C SER A 162 25.13 4.61 7.16
N THR A 163 24.06 4.60 7.94
CA THR A 163 24.05 5.07 9.34
C THR A 163 24.04 3.93 10.36
N GLY A 164 23.59 2.76 9.96
CA GLY A 164 23.35 1.62 10.84
C GLY A 164 22.10 1.80 11.73
N GLU A 165 21.24 2.75 11.41
CA GLU A 165 20.01 3.02 12.16
C GLU A 165 18.81 2.38 11.51
N TYR A 166 17.87 1.93 12.33
CA TYR A 166 16.58 1.44 11.89
C TYR A 166 15.57 2.59 11.84
N GLY A 167 15.00 2.84 10.67
CA GLY A 167 14.07 3.94 10.44
C GLY A 167 12.78 3.50 9.76
N TYR A 168 11.78 4.38 9.82
CA TYR A 168 10.54 4.24 9.09
C TYR A 168 10.07 5.58 8.53
N ASN A 169 9.30 5.52 7.46
CA ASN A 169 8.59 6.67 6.89
C ASN A 169 7.19 6.25 6.45
N VAL A 170 6.18 6.78 7.11
CA VAL A 170 4.76 6.60 6.74
C VAL A 170 4.32 7.85 6.01
N SER A 171 4.14 7.74 4.71
CA SER A 171 3.80 8.86 3.83
C SER A 171 2.31 8.91 3.49
N TYR A 172 1.90 10.03 2.86
CA TYR A 172 0.55 10.26 2.34
C TYR A 172 -0.55 10.17 3.40
N LEU A 173 -0.25 10.66 4.60
CA LEU A 173 -1.22 10.80 5.68
C LEU A 173 -2.04 12.06 5.47
N MET A 174 -3.35 11.95 5.59
CA MET A 174 -4.24 13.11 5.60
C MET A 174 -4.16 13.81 6.95
N GLU A 175 -4.45 15.12 6.96
CA GLU A 175 -4.63 15.87 8.20
C GLU A 175 -5.80 15.26 8.99
N GLY A 176 -5.56 14.98 10.27
CA GLY A 176 -6.50 14.34 11.20
C GLY A 176 -6.70 15.17 12.46
#